data_356af42422397a08170059b72ba0d43b
#
_entry.id   356af42422397a08170059b72ba0d43b
#
_cell.length_a   1.000
_cell.length_b   1.000
_cell.length_c   1.000
_cell.angle_alpha   90.00
_cell.angle_beta   90.00
_cell.angle_gamma   90.00
#
_symmetry.space_group_name_H-M   'P 1'
#
loop_
_entity.id
_entity.type
_entity.pdbx_description
1 polymer ?
#
loop_
_entity_poly.entity_id
_entity_poly.type
_entity_poly.pdbx_seq_one_letter_code
_entity_poly.pdbx_strand_id
1 'polypeptide(L)'
;LESRNQYIPEDQIGELILRVLFLPVVGFLTNQLAEANRLKADKLQATAAQLAKANANLTKAEADVRRSDRLAALGQLTAGLAHELRNPLATMRSSAELLARHVPAGNEIAREMAANITEEVDRTGALITRFLDFAHPRSLQVETTDLHAMCDRAIDRFSKTSPDVSVFKNYSPDIPPVRMDAGLMEQVILNLIPNAAQASPAGASVTLKTTRAKEAVEIAVIDRGSGIDPKHLESIFNPFFTTKPDGVGLGLAVVSKIIEEHDGKISVDSTPGEGSVFVIHLPVGGPR
;
A
#
# COMPACT_ATOMS: atom_id res chain seq x y z
N LEU A 1 -72.83 12.96 66.73
CA LEU A 1 -71.55 12.64 66.01
C LEU A 1 -71.21 11.19 66.31
N GLU A 2 -71.75 10.27 65.48
CA GLU A 2 -71.45 8.86 65.54
C GLU A 2 -70.09 8.61 64.79
N SER A 3 -69.08 8.23 65.53
CA SER A 3 -67.86 7.70 65.01
C SER A 3 -68.14 6.27 64.52
N ARG A 4 -68.27 6.10 63.19
CA ARG A 4 -68.31 4.79 62.54
C ARG A 4 -66.90 4.17 62.68
N ASN A 5 -66.79 3.31 63.70
CA ASN A 5 -65.62 2.43 63.79
C ASN A 5 -65.75 1.36 62.68
N GLN A 6 -65.14 1.60 61.59
CA GLN A 6 -65.06 0.61 60.49
C GLN A 6 -64.15 -0.53 60.96
N TYR A 7 -64.72 -1.60 61.39
CA TYR A 7 -64.03 -2.86 61.69
C TYR A 7 -63.57 -3.49 60.38
N ILE A 8 -62.25 -3.46 60.12
CA ILE A 8 -61.71 -4.13 59.00
C ILE A 8 -61.54 -5.60 59.39
N PRO A 9 -62.16 -6.55 58.67
CA PRO A 9 -62.02 -7.98 58.95
C PRO A 9 -60.50 -8.43 58.86
N GLU A 10 -60.09 -9.34 59.75
CA GLU A 10 -58.72 -9.78 59.88
C GLU A 10 -58.16 -10.38 58.57
N ASP A 11 -58.96 -11.05 57.75
CA ASP A 11 -58.66 -11.57 56.45
C ASP A 11 -58.31 -10.44 55.42
N GLN A 12 -59.01 -9.29 55.51
CA GLN A 12 -58.67 -8.15 54.64
C GLN A 12 -57.39 -7.43 55.08
N ILE A 13 -57.02 -7.48 56.35
CA ILE A 13 -55.74 -6.95 56.85
C ILE A 13 -54.57 -7.80 56.32
N GLY A 14 -54.71 -9.12 56.37
CA GLY A 14 -53.68 -10.05 55.80
C GLY A 14 -53.47 -9.86 54.32
N GLU A 15 -54.55 -9.67 53.58
CA GLU A 15 -54.43 -9.43 52.09
C GLU A 15 -53.87 -8.05 51.80
N LEU A 16 -54.13 -7.04 52.54
CA LEU A 16 -53.58 -5.70 52.43
C LEU A 16 -52.07 -5.70 52.72
N ILE A 17 -51.65 -6.37 53.80
CA ILE A 17 -50.22 -6.52 54.15
C ILE A 17 -49.49 -7.25 53.06
N LEU A 18 -50.06 -8.33 52.52
CA LEU A 18 -49.44 -9.10 51.41
C LEU A 18 -49.29 -8.22 50.19
N ARG A 19 -50.27 -7.44 49.78
CA ARG A 19 -50.21 -6.54 48.64
C ARG A 19 -49.22 -5.39 48.85
N VAL A 20 -49.17 -4.77 50.01
CA VAL A 20 -48.34 -3.60 50.32
C VAL A 20 -46.89 -3.96 50.49
N LEU A 21 -46.54 -5.17 50.98
CA LEU A 21 -45.13 -5.62 51.15
C LEU A 21 -44.64 -6.49 50.04
N PHE A 22 -45.42 -7.41 49.51
CA PHE A 22 -44.97 -8.38 48.55
C PHE A 22 -44.80 -7.79 47.13
N LEU A 23 -45.74 -6.99 46.66
CA LEU A 23 -45.65 -6.39 45.33
C LEU A 23 -44.44 -5.47 45.16
N PRO A 24 -44.08 -4.56 46.08
CA PRO A 24 -42.86 -3.78 45.95
C PRO A 24 -41.58 -4.61 46.00
N VAL A 25 -41.53 -5.68 46.82
CA VAL A 25 -40.39 -6.57 46.88
C VAL A 25 -40.19 -7.33 45.54
N VAL A 26 -41.27 -7.87 45.00
CA VAL A 26 -41.22 -8.53 43.68
C VAL A 26 -40.85 -7.52 42.61
N GLY A 27 -41.40 -6.32 42.60
CA GLY A 27 -41.06 -5.24 41.68
C GLY A 27 -39.57 -4.85 41.77
N PHE A 28 -39.05 -4.74 42.99
CA PHE A 28 -37.61 -4.47 43.21
C PHE A 28 -36.72 -5.59 42.70
N LEU A 29 -37.03 -6.85 43.01
CA LEU A 29 -36.25 -8.01 42.56
C LEU A 29 -36.27 -8.17 41.02
N THR A 30 -37.44 -7.96 40.41
CA THR A 30 -37.56 -8.02 38.94
C THR A 30 -36.78 -6.89 38.27
N ASN A 31 -36.78 -5.68 38.83
CA ASN A 31 -35.98 -4.58 38.33
C ASN A 31 -34.47 -4.86 38.44
N GLN A 32 -34.03 -5.34 39.62
CA GLN A 32 -32.62 -5.76 39.82
C GLN A 32 -32.18 -6.83 38.83
N LEU A 33 -33.04 -7.83 38.61
CA LEU A 33 -32.77 -8.89 37.64
C LEU A 33 -32.72 -8.34 36.20
N ALA A 34 -33.62 -7.44 35.86
CA ALA A 34 -33.65 -6.78 34.55
C ALA A 34 -32.38 -5.95 34.32
N GLU A 35 -31.95 -5.14 35.31
CA GLU A 35 -30.67 -4.39 35.20
C GLU A 35 -29.45 -5.30 35.08
N ALA A 36 -29.36 -6.35 35.89
CA ALA A 36 -28.29 -7.32 35.82
C ALA A 36 -28.24 -8.01 34.45
N ASN A 37 -29.38 -8.35 33.88
CA ASN A 37 -29.45 -8.98 32.54
C ASN A 37 -29.09 -7.97 31.43
N ARG A 38 -29.47 -6.69 31.52
CA ARG A 38 -29.06 -5.63 30.61
C ARG A 38 -27.54 -5.46 30.63
N LEU A 39 -26.93 -5.31 31.79
CA LEU A 39 -25.48 -5.20 31.94
C LEU A 39 -24.72 -6.40 31.34
N LYS A 40 -25.25 -7.62 31.56
CA LYS A 40 -24.68 -8.83 30.96
C LYS A 40 -24.82 -8.83 29.45
N ALA A 41 -25.94 -8.42 28.89
CA ALA A 41 -26.19 -8.33 27.46
C ALA A 41 -25.23 -7.32 26.80
N ASP A 42 -25.11 -6.11 27.39
CA ASP A 42 -24.19 -5.09 26.89
C ASP A 42 -22.74 -5.55 26.93
N LYS A 43 -22.32 -6.23 28.01
CA LYS A 43 -20.96 -6.79 28.12
C LYS A 43 -20.71 -7.90 27.10
N LEU A 44 -21.68 -8.77 26.86
CA LEU A 44 -21.59 -9.80 25.83
C LEU A 44 -21.49 -9.20 24.42
N GLN A 45 -22.29 -8.18 24.14
CA GLN A 45 -22.24 -7.51 22.84
C GLN A 45 -20.90 -6.80 22.62
N ALA A 46 -20.38 -6.10 23.62
CA ALA A 46 -19.05 -5.47 23.54
C ALA A 46 -17.94 -6.50 23.32
N THR A 47 -17.99 -7.63 24.06
CA THR A 47 -16.99 -8.72 23.90
C THR A 47 -17.09 -9.38 22.52
N ALA A 48 -18.31 -9.59 22.01
CA ALA A 48 -18.53 -10.14 20.67
C ALA A 48 -17.98 -9.20 19.58
N ALA A 49 -18.20 -7.89 19.72
CA ALA A 49 -17.67 -6.90 18.80
C ALA A 49 -16.12 -6.85 18.82
N GLN A 50 -15.51 -6.93 20.01
CA GLN A 50 -14.05 -7.01 20.15
C GLN A 50 -13.49 -8.29 19.52
N LEU A 51 -14.15 -9.43 19.75
CA LEU A 51 -13.73 -10.71 19.16
C LEU A 51 -13.85 -10.70 17.64
N ALA A 52 -14.92 -10.16 17.09
CA ALA A 52 -15.10 -10.01 15.64
C ALA A 52 -14.01 -9.14 15.03
N LYS A 53 -13.66 -8.01 15.66
CA LYS A 53 -12.57 -7.14 15.23
C LYS A 53 -11.20 -7.83 15.30
N ALA A 54 -10.93 -8.54 16.40
CA ALA A 54 -9.69 -9.30 16.57
C ALA A 54 -9.56 -10.40 15.51
N ASN A 55 -10.65 -11.12 15.24
CA ASN A 55 -10.67 -12.18 14.23
C ASN A 55 -10.45 -11.63 12.80
N ALA A 56 -11.07 -10.50 12.46
CA ALA A 56 -10.84 -9.82 11.19
C ALA A 56 -9.37 -9.38 11.02
N ASN A 57 -8.76 -8.84 12.08
CA ASN A 57 -7.34 -8.47 12.08
C ASN A 57 -6.43 -9.70 11.93
N LEU A 58 -6.75 -10.80 12.60
CA LEU A 58 -6.02 -12.07 12.51
C LEU A 58 -6.07 -12.64 11.10
N THR A 59 -7.26 -12.70 10.49
CA THR A 59 -7.44 -13.19 9.12
C THR A 59 -6.65 -12.34 8.11
N LYS A 60 -6.63 -11.01 8.31
CA LYS A 60 -5.82 -10.11 7.49
C LYS A 60 -4.33 -10.38 7.67
N ALA A 61 -3.85 -10.47 8.90
CA ALA A 61 -2.44 -10.75 9.20
C ALA A 61 -1.99 -12.11 8.65
N GLU A 62 -2.82 -13.16 8.75
CA GLU A 62 -2.53 -14.47 8.15
C GLU A 62 -2.44 -14.39 6.62
N ALA A 63 -3.31 -13.61 5.97
CA ALA A 63 -3.26 -13.42 4.52
C ALA A 63 -1.96 -12.70 4.11
N ASP A 64 -1.54 -11.69 4.87
CA ASP A 64 -0.31 -10.94 4.64
C ASP A 64 0.93 -11.83 4.82
N VAL A 65 0.98 -12.66 5.88
CA VAL A 65 2.05 -13.64 6.09
C VAL A 65 2.12 -14.66 4.96
N ARG A 66 0.99 -15.28 4.59
CA ARG A 66 0.96 -16.24 3.47
C ARG A 66 1.39 -15.63 2.15
N ARG A 67 1.07 -14.34 1.93
CA ARG A 67 1.52 -13.60 0.77
C ARG A 67 3.03 -13.39 0.80
N SER A 68 3.58 -12.98 1.95
CA SER A 68 5.03 -12.82 2.17
C SER A 68 5.79 -14.13 1.98
N ASP A 69 5.31 -15.24 2.54
CA ASP A 69 5.92 -16.55 2.40
C ASP A 69 5.96 -17.05 0.95
N ARG A 70 4.87 -16.83 0.20
CA ARG A 70 4.84 -17.16 -1.24
C ARG A 70 5.85 -16.33 -2.04
N LEU A 71 5.97 -15.04 -1.71
CA LEU A 71 6.93 -14.14 -2.36
C LEU A 71 8.38 -14.52 -2.00
N ALA A 72 8.65 -14.88 -0.76
CA ALA A 72 9.96 -15.33 -0.31
C ALA A 72 10.36 -16.66 -1.00
N ALA A 73 9.47 -17.65 -1.05
CA ALA A 73 9.69 -18.90 -1.77
C ALA A 73 9.92 -18.68 -3.27
N LEU A 74 9.15 -17.79 -3.88
CA LEU A 74 9.31 -17.37 -5.27
C LEU A 74 10.68 -16.69 -5.46
N GLY A 75 11.09 -15.81 -4.54
CA GLY A 75 12.39 -15.13 -4.56
C GLY A 75 13.58 -16.09 -4.54
N GLN A 76 13.53 -17.13 -3.71
CA GLN A 76 14.59 -18.14 -3.65
C GLN A 76 14.72 -18.96 -4.94
N LEU A 77 13.59 -19.34 -5.53
CA LEU A 77 13.58 -20.06 -6.82
C LEU A 77 14.02 -19.17 -7.99
N THR A 78 13.76 -17.88 -7.89
CA THR A 78 13.92 -16.92 -8.99
C THR A 78 15.39 -16.51 -9.19
N ALA A 79 16.23 -16.57 -8.16
CA ALA A 79 17.67 -16.23 -8.31
C ALA A 79 18.40 -17.17 -9.29
N GLY A 80 18.09 -18.47 -9.25
CA GLY A 80 18.60 -19.44 -10.25
C GLY A 80 17.98 -19.24 -11.64
N LEU A 81 16.67 -19.07 -11.69
CA LEU A 81 15.92 -18.83 -12.93
C LEU A 81 16.34 -17.54 -13.65
N ALA A 82 16.80 -16.53 -12.91
CA ALA A 82 17.28 -15.27 -13.51
C ALA A 82 18.42 -15.47 -14.49
N HIS A 83 19.42 -16.22 -14.07
CA HIS A 83 20.56 -16.52 -14.93
C HIS A 83 20.15 -17.43 -16.09
N GLU A 84 19.28 -18.41 -15.82
CA GLU A 84 18.79 -19.34 -16.84
C GLU A 84 17.87 -18.69 -17.88
N LEU A 85 17.11 -17.65 -17.51
CA LEU A 85 16.28 -16.89 -18.45
C LEU A 85 17.08 -15.81 -19.20
N ARG A 86 18.08 -15.20 -18.56
CA ARG A 86 18.90 -14.17 -19.19
C ARG A 86 19.76 -14.73 -20.35
N ASN A 87 20.22 -15.97 -20.21
CA ASN A 87 21.05 -16.63 -21.22
C ASN A 87 20.32 -16.83 -22.57
N PRO A 88 19.15 -17.48 -22.67
CA PRO A 88 18.41 -17.60 -23.92
C PRO A 88 18.01 -16.26 -24.50
N LEU A 89 17.62 -15.28 -23.69
CA LEU A 89 17.29 -13.94 -24.15
C LEU A 89 18.52 -13.26 -24.80
N ALA A 90 19.70 -13.36 -24.18
CA ALA A 90 20.93 -12.82 -24.74
C ALA A 90 21.26 -13.49 -26.10
N THR A 91 21.02 -14.79 -26.20
CA THR A 91 21.24 -15.54 -27.49
C THR A 91 20.24 -15.07 -28.56
N MET A 92 18.95 -14.92 -28.21
CA MET A 92 17.92 -14.43 -29.14
C MET A 92 18.23 -13.01 -29.60
N ARG A 93 18.62 -12.11 -28.67
CA ARG A 93 19.05 -10.76 -29.00
C ARG A 93 20.25 -10.75 -29.99
N SER A 94 21.32 -11.47 -29.66
CA SER A 94 22.49 -11.54 -30.51
C SER A 94 22.16 -12.10 -31.89
N SER A 95 21.29 -13.10 -31.99
CA SER A 95 20.83 -13.68 -33.25
C SER A 95 20.03 -12.68 -34.09
N ALA A 96 19.12 -11.91 -33.45
CA ALA A 96 18.33 -10.87 -34.11
C ALA A 96 19.24 -9.72 -34.61
N GLU A 97 20.21 -9.28 -33.79
CA GLU A 97 21.20 -8.26 -34.18
C GLU A 97 22.09 -8.73 -35.35
N LEU A 98 22.53 -9.99 -35.34
CA LEU A 98 23.29 -10.58 -36.46
C LEU A 98 22.45 -10.67 -37.74
N LEU A 99 21.17 -11.07 -37.61
CA LEU A 99 20.24 -11.09 -38.73
C LEU A 99 20.09 -9.69 -39.31
N ALA A 100 19.84 -8.66 -38.48
CA ALA A 100 19.71 -7.27 -38.93
C ALA A 100 20.94 -6.76 -39.71
N ARG A 101 22.15 -7.17 -39.30
CA ARG A 101 23.41 -6.80 -39.97
C ARG A 101 23.62 -7.50 -41.31
N HIS A 102 23.10 -8.70 -41.49
CA HIS A 102 23.31 -9.53 -42.70
C HIS A 102 22.12 -9.49 -43.68
N VAL A 103 21.04 -8.80 -43.34
CA VAL A 103 19.89 -8.60 -44.25
C VAL A 103 20.36 -7.72 -45.44
N PRO A 104 20.16 -8.14 -46.69
CA PRO A 104 20.51 -7.35 -47.88
C PRO A 104 19.80 -5.97 -47.87
N ALA A 105 20.51 -4.97 -48.43
CA ALA A 105 19.92 -3.65 -48.64
C ALA A 105 18.73 -3.80 -49.60
N GLY A 106 17.52 -3.54 -49.15
CA GLY A 106 16.25 -3.70 -49.92
C GLY A 106 15.29 -4.70 -49.34
N ASN A 107 15.69 -5.52 -48.36
CA ASN A 107 14.74 -6.36 -47.60
C ASN A 107 14.31 -5.67 -46.29
N GLU A 108 13.52 -4.60 -46.43
CA GLU A 108 13.01 -3.80 -45.32
C GLU A 108 12.22 -4.65 -44.32
N ILE A 109 11.41 -5.60 -44.81
CA ILE A 109 10.57 -6.49 -43.97
C ILE A 109 11.46 -7.31 -43.02
N ALA A 110 12.52 -7.92 -43.52
CA ALA A 110 13.42 -8.74 -42.69
C ALA A 110 14.17 -7.88 -41.65
N ARG A 111 14.51 -6.63 -42.01
CA ARG A 111 15.14 -5.69 -41.05
C ARG A 111 14.19 -5.26 -39.97
N GLU A 112 12.94 -4.94 -40.31
CA GLU A 112 11.88 -4.60 -39.39
C GLU A 112 11.58 -5.78 -38.43
N MET A 113 11.48 -7.00 -38.95
CA MET A 113 11.29 -8.20 -38.13
C MET A 113 12.44 -8.41 -37.14
N ALA A 114 13.67 -8.23 -37.54
CA ALA A 114 14.83 -8.35 -36.65
C ALA A 114 14.82 -7.26 -35.56
N ALA A 115 14.44 -6.03 -35.89
CA ALA A 115 14.27 -4.94 -34.92
C ALA A 115 13.17 -5.26 -33.91
N ASN A 116 12.01 -5.72 -34.37
CA ASN A 116 10.89 -6.11 -33.53
C ASN A 116 11.25 -7.25 -32.57
N ILE A 117 12.02 -8.26 -33.04
CA ILE A 117 12.50 -9.34 -32.16
C ILE A 117 13.47 -8.79 -31.11
N THR A 118 14.37 -7.88 -31.46
CA THR A 118 15.30 -7.27 -30.50
C THR A 118 14.55 -6.48 -29.44
N GLU A 119 13.57 -5.69 -29.84
CA GLU A 119 12.75 -4.89 -28.94
C GLU A 119 11.94 -5.79 -27.97
N GLU A 120 11.32 -6.86 -28.45
CA GLU A 120 10.54 -7.78 -27.61
C GLU A 120 11.42 -8.58 -26.65
N VAL A 121 12.62 -8.96 -27.06
CA VAL A 121 13.61 -9.60 -26.18
C VAL A 121 14.07 -8.65 -25.09
N ASP A 122 14.35 -7.39 -25.41
CA ASP A 122 14.73 -6.36 -24.43
C ASP A 122 13.59 -6.07 -23.46
N ARG A 123 12.37 -5.98 -23.96
CA ARG A 123 11.14 -5.83 -23.16
C ARG A 123 10.99 -7.00 -22.19
N THR A 124 11.08 -8.24 -22.68
CA THR A 124 10.97 -9.44 -21.85
C THR A 124 12.08 -9.50 -20.81
N GLY A 125 13.32 -9.18 -21.16
CA GLY A 125 14.46 -9.09 -20.24
C GLY A 125 14.23 -8.07 -19.11
N ALA A 126 13.68 -6.91 -19.44
CA ALA A 126 13.33 -5.89 -18.46
C ALA A 126 12.20 -6.35 -17.52
N LEU A 127 11.20 -7.08 -18.03
CA LEU A 127 10.13 -7.67 -17.23
C LEU A 127 10.67 -8.68 -16.21
N ILE A 128 11.52 -9.60 -16.67
CA ILE A 128 12.16 -10.60 -15.82
C ILE A 128 13.02 -9.92 -14.75
N THR A 129 13.80 -8.92 -15.10
CA THR A 129 14.61 -8.18 -14.11
C THR A 129 13.77 -7.50 -13.04
N ARG A 130 12.67 -6.82 -13.42
CA ARG A 130 11.76 -6.20 -12.45
C ARG A 130 11.09 -7.22 -11.55
N PHE A 131 10.71 -8.37 -12.09
CA PHE A 131 10.13 -9.47 -11.31
C PHE A 131 11.13 -10.04 -10.30
N LEU A 132 12.37 -10.23 -10.71
CA LEU A 132 13.47 -10.70 -9.85
C LEU A 132 13.78 -9.72 -8.73
N ASP A 133 13.84 -8.43 -9.06
CA ASP A 133 14.06 -7.35 -8.11
C ASP A 133 12.94 -7.26 -7.06
N PHE A 134 11.70 -7.56 -7.47
CA PHE A 134 10.57 -7.65 -6.55
C PHE A 134 10.62 -8.90 -5.66
N ALA A 135 11.00 -10.05 -6.22
CA ALA A 135 10.98 -11.34 -5.52
C ALA A 135 12.19 -11.53 -4.57
N HIS A 136 13.33 -10.89 -4.83
CA HIS A 136 14.56 -11.11 -4.06
C HIS A 136 14.51 -10.40 -2.69
N PRO A 137 14.73 -11.13 -1.57
CA PRO A 137 14.96 -10.50 -0.28
C PRO A 137 16.32 -9.77 -0.32
N ARG A 138 16.32 -8.46 -0.14
CA ARG A 138 17.54 -7.65 -0.05
C ARG A 138 17.80 -7.32 1.41
N SER A 139 19.04 -7.47 1.87
CA SER A 139 19.45 -6.88 3.14
C SER A 139 19.60 -5.38 2.95
N LEU A 140 18.87 -4.59 3.75
CA LEU A 140 18.98 -3.12 3.72
C LEU A 140 20.40 -2.68 4.05
N GLN A 141 20.97 -1.79 3.24
CA GLN A 141 22.22 -1.09 3.52
C GLN A 141 21.90 0.30 4.04
N VAL A 142 21.53 0.35 5.32
CA VAL A 142 21.08 1.60 5.95
C VAL A 142 22.28 2.50 6.28
N GLU A 143 22.28 3.68 5.70
CA GLU A 143 23.27 4.73 5.94
C GLU A 143 22.59 6.08 6.23
N THR A 144 23.33 7.02 6.85
CA THR A 144 22.84 8.38 7.04
C THR A 144 22.98 9.15 5.73
N THR A 145 21.86 9.51 5.14
CA THR A 145 21.79 10.05 3.77
C THR A 145 21.15 11.43 3.75
N ASP A 146 21.69 12.32 2.94
CA ASP A 146 21.02 13.57 2.54
C ASP A 146 19.88 13.23 1.57
N LEU A 147 18.65 13.49 2.03
CA LEU A 147 17.44 13.21 1.29
C LEU A 147 17.38 13.96 -0.04
N HIS A 148 17.76 15.24 -0.04
CA HIS A 148 17.71 16.07 -1.25
C HIS A 148 18.73 15.63 -2.29
N ALA A 149 19.94 15.33 -1.86
CA ALA A 149 20.98 14.81 -2.75
C ALA A 149 20.57 13.46 -3.38
N MET A 150 19.89 12.60 -2.63
CA MET A 150 19.33 11.33 -3.15
C MET A 150 18.22 11.59 -4.17
N CYS A 151 17.27 12.48 -3.85
CA CYS A 151 16.19 12.85 -4.77
C CYS A 151 16.75 13.46 -6.07
N ASP A 152 17.77 14.29 -5.97
CA ASP A 152 18.42 14.92 -7.13
C ASP A 152 19.08 13.88 -8.05
N ARG A 153 19.78 12.89 -7.50
CA ARG A 153 20.32 11.79 -8.30
C ARG A 153 19.24 11.02 -9.06
N ALA A 154 18.11 10.74 -8.39
CA ALA A 154 16.97 10.07 -9.04
C ALA A 154 16.39 10.92 -10.19
N ILE A 155 16.20 12.22 -9.97
CA ILE A 155 15.71 13.14 -11.00
C ILE A 155 16.70 13.22 -12.17
N ASP A 156 17.99 13.39 -11.90
CA ASP A 156 19.01 13.48 -12.95
C ASP A 156 19.06 12.20 -13.80
N ARG A 157 18.89 11.04 -13.17
CA ARG A 157 18.83 9.75 -13.87
C ARG A 157 17.59 9.63 -14.74
N PHE A 158 16.42 10.06 -14.22
CA PHE A 158 15.18 10.08 -14.98
C PHE A 158 15.25 11.03 -16.16
N SER A 159 15.75 12.25 -15.98
CA SER A 159 15.85 13.28 -17.02
C SER A 159 16.73 12.87 -18.20
N LYS A 160 17.76 12.04 -17.97
CA LYS A 160 18.57 11.47 -19.05
C LYS A 160 17.80 10.51 -19.96
N THR A 161 16.80 9.82 -19.41
CA THR A 161 15.97 8.84 -20.14
C THR A 161 14.73 9.49 -20.74
N SER A 162 14.22 10.55 -20.12
CA SER A 162 12.98 11.24 -20.51
C SER A 162 13.18 12.75 -20.47
N PRO A 163 13.94 13.33 -21.42
CA PRO A 163 14.31 14.74 -21.42
C PRO A 163 13.11 15.70 -21.60
N ASP A 164 12.01 15.21 -22.17
CA ASP A 164 10.83 16.00 -22.47
C ASP A 164 9.92 16.20 -21.22
N VAL A 165 10.25 15.55 -20.10
CA VAL A 165 9.47 15.64 -18.86
C VAL A 165 10.18 16.51 -17.85
N SER A 166 9.54 17.61 -17.44
CA SER A 166 10.06 18.50 -16.40
C SER A 166 9.68 18.02 -15.01
N VAL A 167 10.67 17.94 -14.10
CA VAL A 167 10.43 17.64 -12.68
C VAL A 167 10.70 18.88 -11.84
N PHE A 168 9.66 19.39 -11.19
CA PHE A 168 9.72 20.52 -10.26
C PHE A 168 10.14 20.05 -8.87
N LYS A 169 11.19 20.69 -8.31
CA LYS A 169 11.68 20.42 -6.96
C LYS A 169 11.08 21.43 -5.98
N ASN A 170 10.40 20.94 -4.94
CA ASN A 170 9.86 21.74 -3.85
C ASN A 170 10.32 21.19 -2.52
N TYR A 171 11.55 21.51 -2.14
CA TYR A 171 12.22 20.94 -0.98
C TYR A 171 12.12 21.85 0.24
N SER A 172 11.71 21.30 1.37
CA SER A 172 11.79 21.97 2.66
C SER A 172 13.26 22.09 3.10
N PRO A 173 13.76 23.28 3.49
CA PRO A 173 15.17 23.45 3.85
C PRO A 173 15.57 22.74 5.14
N ASP A 174 14.61 22.42 6.03
CA ASP A 174 14.87 21.95 7.39
C ASP A 174 14.82 20.42 7.53
N ILE A 175 15.14 19.67 6.47
CA ILE A 175 15.14 18.20 6.53
C ILE A 175 16.48 17.71 7.07
N PRO A 176 16.48 17.00 8.22
CA PRO A 176 17.72 16.41 8.74
C PRO A 176 18.16 15.23 7.85
N PRO A 177 19.43 14.83 7.92
CA PRO A 177 19.87 13.56 7.34
C PRO A 177 19.02 12.40 7.86
N VAL A 178 18.62 11.50 6.94
CA VAL A 178 17.72 10.38 7.22
C VAL A 178 18.49 9.06 7.14
N ARG A 179 18.26 8.15 8.07
CA ARG A 179 18.82 6.81 8.01
C ARG A 179 18.00 5.92 7.09
N MET A 180 18.55 5.57 5.93
CA MET A 180 17.87 4.77 4.90
C MET A 180 18.85 4.09 3.97
N ASP A 181 18.39 3.13 3.19
CA ASP A 181 19.12 2.62 2.02
C ASP A 181 18.88 3.58 0.85
N ALA A 182 19.87 4.39 0.54
CA ALA A 182 19.78 5.41 -0.50
C ALA A 182 19.51 4.84 -1.89
N GLY A 183 20.06 3.66 -2.21
CA GLY A 183 19.88 3.00 -3.51
C GLY A 183 18.44 2.51 -3.71
N LEU A 184 17.86 1.90 -2.67
CA LEU A 184 16.46 1.45 -2.70
C LEU A 184 15.49 2.64 -2.73
N MET A 185 15.77 3.69 -1.97
CA MET A 185 14.94 4.89 -1.99
C MET A 185 15.02 5.65 -3.33
N GLU A 186 16.19 5.68 -3.98
CA GLU A 186 16.33 6.17 -5.35
C GLU A 186 15.48 5.34 -6.32
N GLN A 187 15.43 4.02 -6.16
CA GLN A 187 14.55 3.14 -6.95
C GLN A 187 13.06 3.45 -6.72
N VAL A 188 12.64 3.79 -5.49
CA VAL A 188 11.27 4.24 -5.20
C VAL A 188 10.92 5.47 -6.03
N ILE A 189 11.76 6.49 -6.03
CA ILE A 189 11.54 7.72 -6.81
C ILE A 189 11.52 7.43 -8.31
N LEU A 190 12.41 6.56 -8.80
CA LEU A 190 12.48 6.11 -10.20
C LEU A 190 11.29 5.21 -10.63
N ASN A 191 10.49 4.71 -9.70
CA ASN A 191 9.21 4.07 -10.01
C ASN A 191 8.05 5.07 -10.01
N LEU A 192 8.06 6.06 -9.11
CA LEU A 192 6.96 7.01 -8.97
C LEU A 192 6.98 8.11 -10.04
N ILE A 193 8.13 8.74 -10.32
CA ILE A 193 8.22 9.83 -11.31
C ILE A 193 7.78 9.40 -12.71
N PRO A 194 8.25 8.26 -13.29
CA PRO A 194 7.76 7.79 -14.58
C PRO A 194 6.26 7.49 -14.61
N ASN A 195 5.71 6.95 -13.49
CA ASN A 195 4.28 6.71 -13.40
C ASN A 195 3.47 8.01 -13.44
N ALA A 196 3.92 9.03 -12.71
CA ALA A 196 3.35 10.38 -12.71
C ALA A 196 3.46 11.05 -14.09
N ALA A 197 4.62 10.95 -14.73
CA ALA A 197 4.85 11.50 -16.07
C ALA A 197 3.94 10.84 -17.13
N GLN A 198 3.81 9.52 -17.10
CA GLN A 198 2.95 8.79 -18.03
C GLN A 198 1.45 9.05 -17.84
N ALA A 199 1.04 9.36 -16.61
CA ALA A 199 -0.36 9.70 -16.31
C ALA A 199 -0.71 11.13 -16.75
N SER A 200 0.30 11.99 -16.89
CA SER A 200 0.15 13.42 -17.17
C SER A 200 0.06 13.72 -18.67
N PRO A 201 -0.64 14.77 -19.08
CA PRO A 201 -0.61 15.25 -20.46
C PRO A 201 0.81 15.64 -20.92
N ALA A 202 1.05 15.58 -22.23
CA ALA A 202 2.33 16.00 -22.80
C ALA A 202 2.67 17.44 -22.40
N GLY A 203 3.90 17.68 -21.93
CA GLY A 203 4.37 18.97 -21.44
C GLY A 203 3.95 19.32 -20.00
N ALA A 204 3.19 18.47 -19.31
CA ALA A 204 2.93 18.66 -17.90
C ALA A 204 4.17 18.33 -17.05
N SER A 205 4.30 19.02 -15.91
CA SER A 205 5.40 18.78 -14.97
C SER A 205 4.98 17.89 -13.82
N VAL A 206 5.91 17.03 -13.36
CA VAL A 206 5.79 16.28 -12.11
C VAL A 206 6.43 17.10 -11.01
N THR A 207 5.82 17.17 -9.82
CA THR A 207 6.41 17.87 -8.68
C THR A 207 6.92 16.83 -7.65
N LEU A 208 8.20 16.93 -7.27
CA LEU A 208 8.77 16.22 -6.14
C LEU A 208 8.89 17.18 -4.96
N LYS A 209 8.10 16.94 -3.91
CA LYS A 209 8.05 17.76 -2.71
C LYS A 209 8.59 16.99 -1.51
N THR A 210 9.38 17.66 -0.67
CA THR A 210 9.78 17.11 0.63
C THR A 210 9.28 18.01 1.76
N THR A 211 8.84 17.40 2.86
CA THR A 211 8.32 18.12 4.03
C THR A 211 8.83 17.46 5.30
N ARG A 212 9.17 18.25 6.31
CA ARG A 212 9.50 17.72 7.65
C ARG A 212 8.22 17.53 8.46
N ALA A 213 8.05 16.34 9.04
CA ALA A 213 6.95 16.00 9.95
C ALA A 213 7.56 15.46 11.25
N LYS A 214 7.58 16.25 12.33
CA LYS A 214 8.12 15.90 13.68
C LYS A 214 9.30 14.91 13.67
N GLU A 215 9.02 13.61 13.77
CA GLU A 215 10.01 12.51 13.78
C GLU A 215 10.11 11.76 12.45
N ALA A 216 9.45 12.26 11.41
CA ALA A 216 9.43 11.68 10.08
C ALA A 216 9.75 12.73 9.01
N VAL A 217 10.06 12.25 7.82
CA VAL A 217 10.10 13.07 6.60
C VAL A 217 9.08 12.55 5.62
N GLU A 218 8.50 13.46 4.87
CA GLU A 218 7.54 13.14 3.81
C GLU A 218 8.17 13.45 2.46
N ILE A 219 8.00 12.53 1.51
CA ILE A 219 8.36 12.73 0.11
C ILE A 219 7.08 12.56 -0.68
N ALA A 220 6.63 13.61 -1.37
CA ALA A 220 5.44 13.59 -2.19
C ALA A 220 5.80 13.70 -3.68
N VAL A 221 5.27 12.79 -4.48
CA VAL A 221 5.29 12.86 -5.95
C VAL A 221 3.88 13.24 -6.40
N ILE A 222 3.78 14.38 -7.07
CA ILE A 222 2.51 15.01 -7.44
C ILE A 222 2.45 15.09 -8.96
N ASP A 223 1.38 14.56 -9.53
CA ASP A 223 1.06 14.68 -10.95
C ASP A 223 -0.28 15.42 -11.17
N ARG A 224 -0.47 15.90 -12.39
CA ARG A 224 -1.73 16.47 -12.88
C ARG A 224 -2.28 15.63 -14.03
N GLY A 225 -2.24 14.32 -13.84
CA GLY A 225 -2.63 13.36 -14.84
C GLY A 225 -4.10 13.00 -14.81
N SER A 226 -4.42 11.83 -15.37
CA SER A 226 -5.77 11.29 -15.44
C SER A 226 -6.36 10.91 -14.08
N GLY A 227 -5.55 10.87 -13.01
CA GLY A 227 -5.95 10.36 -11.71
C GLY A 227 -6.22 8.85 -11.70
N ILE A 228 -6.70 8.36 -10.57
CA ILE A 228 -6.96 6.94 -10.31
C ILE A 228 -8.43 6.77 -9.91
N ASP A 229 -9.12 5.81 -10.54
CA ASP A 229 -10.49 5.45 -10.19
C ASP A 229 -10.52 4.93 -8.72
N PRO A 230 -11.43 5.42 -7.85
CA PRO A 230 -11.54 5.01 -6.45
C PRO A 230 -11.59 3.50 -6.24
N LYS A 231 -12.20 2.75 -7.15
CA LYS A 231 -12.26 1.28 -7.09
C LYS A 231 -10.90 0.59 -7.20
N HIS A 232 -9.88 1.29 -7.70
CA HIS A 232 -8.53 0.76 -7.89
C HIS A 232 -7.56 1.16 -6.78
N LEU A 233 -7.87 2.18 -5.96
CA LEU A 233 -6.97 2.71 -4.94
C LEU A 233 -6.44 1.65 -3.96
N GLU A 234 -7.29 0.69 -3.57
CA GLU A 234 -6.85 -0.42 -2.70
C GLU A 234 -5.97 -1.45 -3.42
N SER A 235 -6.04 -1.50 -4.75
CA SER A 235 -5.39 -2.54 -5.55
C SER A 235 -4.11 -2.09 -6.25
N ILE A 236 -3.83 -0.78 -6.34
CA ILE A 236 -2.68 -0.25 -7.10
C ILE A 236 -1.32 -0.71 -6.58
N PHE A 237 -1.23 -1.09 -5.30
CA PHE A 237 -0.02 -1.63 -4.68
C PHE A 237 0.07 -3.16 -4.77
N ASN A 238 -0.96 -3.83 -5.32
CA ASN A 238 -0.93 -5.27 -5.52
C ASN A 238 0.00 -5.62 -6.69
N PRO A 239 0.86 -6.65 -6.55
CA PRO A 239 1.67 -7.13 -7.66
C PRO A 239 0.81 -7.50 -8.86
N PHE A 240 1.30 -7.20 -10.06
CA PHE A 240 0.64 -7.45 -11.35
C PHE A 240 -0.64 -6.64 -11.60
N PHE A 241 -1.04 -5.76 -10.70
CA PHE A 241 -2.13 -4.86 -10.96
C PHE A 241 -1.68 -3.72 -11.88
N THR A 242 -2.36 -3.55 -12.99
CA THR A 242 -2.10 -2.47 -13.96
C THR A 242 -3.35 -2.15 -14.77
N THR A 243 -3.53 -0.89 -15.08
CA THR A 243 -4.54 -0.39 -16.03
C THR A 243 -3.91 -0.04 -17.38
N LYS A 244 -2.58 -0.17 -17.51
CA LYS A 244 -1.82 0.16 -18.73
C LYS A 244 -1.66 -1.09 -19.58
N PRO A 245 -1.85 -1.01 -20.93
CA PRO A 245 -1.70 -2.17 -21.82
C PRO A 245 -0.30 -2.82 -21.75
N ASP A 246 0.73 -1.99 -21.62
CA ASP A 246 2.13 -2.43 -21.59
C ASP A 246 2.71 -2.48 -20.17
N GLY A 247 1.87 -2.31 -19.17
CA GLY A 247 2.27 -2.28 -17.77
C GLY A 247 2.42 -3.68 -17.18
N VAL A 248 3.49 -3.94 -16.43
CA VAL A 248 3.71 -5.20 -15.69
C VAL A 248 3.00 -5.21 -14.34
N GLY A 249 2.64 -4.04 -13.83
CA GLY A 249 1.99 -3.91 -12.52
C GLY A 249 2.91 -4.23 -11.32
N LEU A 250 4.23 -4.13 -11.46
CA LEU A 250 5.19 -4.39 -10.38
C LEU A 250 5.76 -3.12 -9.74
N GLY A 251 5.73 -1.97 -10.44
CA GLY A 251 6.39 -0.76 -9.96
C GLY A 251 5.91 -0.27 -8.60
N LEU A 252 4.60 -0.13 -8.40
CA LEU A 252 4.03 0.31 -7.13
C LEU A 252 4.13 -0.76 -6.02
N ALA A 253 4.09 -2.05 -6.38
CA ALA A 253 4.33 -3.13 -5.43
C ALA A 253 5.78 -3.13 -4.91
N VAL A 254 6.77 -2.85 -5.76
CA VAL A 254 8.18 -2.63 -5.37
C VAL A 254 8.30 -1.43 -4.44
N VAL A 255 7.61 -0.32 -4.76
CA VAL A 255 7.58 0.88 -3.92
C VAL A 255 7.05 0.57 -2.53
N SER A 256 5.87 -0.07 -2.43
CA SER A 256 5.29 -0.44 -1.12
C SER A 256 6.24 -1.31 -0.31
N LYS A 257 6.83 -2.33 -0.92
CA LYS A 257 7.78 -3.24 -0.27
C LYS A 257 9.00 -2.50 0.27
N ILE A 258 9.64 -1.66 -0.54
CA ILE A 258 10.83 -0.91 -0.11
C ILE A 258 10.49 0.02 1.06
N ILE A 259 9.35 0.70 1.00
CA ILE A 259 8.91 1.61 2.06
C ILE A 259 8.60 0.84 3.36
N GLU A 260 7.95 -0.31 3.28
CA GLU A 260 7.68 -1.20 4.42
C GLU A 260 8.98 -1.71 5.06
N GLU A 261 9.98 -2.11 4.25
CA GLU A 261 11.31 -2.52 4.72
C GLU A 261 12.07 -1.37 5.43
N HIS A 262 11.69 -0.11 5.17
CA HIS A 262 12.21 1.09 5.85
C HIS A 262 11.38 1.53 7.06
N ASP A 263 10.44 0.69 7.57
CA ASP A 263 9.47 1.06 8.61
C ASP A 263 8.65 2.32 8.24
N GLY A 264 8.53 2.60 6.96
CA GLY A 264 7.78 3.73 6.41
C GLY A 264 6.35 3.37 6.04
N LYS A 265 5.65 4.36 5.50
CA LYS A 265 4.29 4.19 4.98
C LYS A 265 4.14 4.98 3.68
N ILE A 266 3.45 4.40 2.71
CA ILE A 266 3.01 5.11 1.51
C ILE A 266 1.50 5.29 1.52
N SER A 267 1.05 6.46 1.09
CA SER A 267 -0.36 6.78 0.88
C SER A 267 -0.54 7.44 -0.48
N VAL A 268 -1.76 7.38 -1.00
CA VAL A 268 -2.15 8.00 -2.26
C VAL A 268 -3.44 8.77 -2.06
N ASP A 269 -3.48 9.98 -2.59
CA ASP A 269 -4.69 10.79 -2.75
C ASP A 269 -4.83 11.10 -4.24
N SER A 270 -5.98 10.79 -4.83
CA SER A 270 -6.18 10.91 -6.26
C SER A 270 -7.65 11.11 -6.61
N THR A 271 -7.87 12.06 -7.52
CA THR A 271 -9.19 12.35 -8.10
C THR A 271 -9.12 12.12 -9.61
N PRO A 272 -10.04 11.35 -10.19
CA PRO A 272 -10.10 11.17 -11.63
C PRO A 272 -10.19 12.52 -12.38
N GLY A 273 -9.26 12.74 -13.30
CA GLY A 273 -9.15 13.97 -14.10
C GLY A 273 -8.38 15.13 -13.46
N GLU A 274 -7.99 15.04 -12.17
CA GLU A 274 -7.24 16.09 -11.47
C GLU A 274 -5.78 15.71 -11.20
N GLY A 275 -5.46 14.40 -11.19
CA GLY A 275 -4.14 13.86 -10.94
C GLY A 275 -4.03 13.05 -9.65
N SER A 276 -2.79 12.80 -9.22
CA SER A 276 -2.51 12.00 -8.04
C SER A 276 -1.37 12.59 -7.20
N VAL A 277 -1.43 12.32 -5.90
CA VAL A 277 -0.39 12.65 -4.92
C VAL A 277 -0.01 11.36 -4.19
N PHE A 278 1.20 10.87 -4.46
CA PHE A 278 1.78 9.77 -3.70
C PHE A 278 2.66 10.35 -2.59
N VAL A 279 2.37 10.02 -1.33
CA VAL A 279 3.11 10.51 -0.17
C VAL A 279 3.78 9.35 0.56
N ILE A 280 5.09 9.44 0.69
CA ILE A 280 5.94 8.51 1.43
C ILE A 280 6.26 9.14 2.78
N HIS A 281 6.04 8.43 3.86
CA HIS A 281 6.39 8.81 5.21
C HIS A 281 7.55 7.92 5.69
N LEU A 282 8.70 8.51 6.01
CA LEU A 282 9.87 7.78 6.50
C LEU A 282 10.27 8.27 7.90
N PRO A 283 10.54 7.37 8.85
CA PRO A 283 11.10 7.76 10.14
C PRO A 283 12.52 8.31 9.97
N VAL A 284 12.83 9.44 10.58
CA VAL A 284 14.19 10.05 10.51
C VAL A 284 15.25 9.11 11.08
N GLY A 285 14.90 8.36 12.14
CA GLY A 285 15.80 7.40 12.80
C GLY A 285 16.12 6.15 11.98
N GLY A 286 15.46 5.96 10.84
CA GLY A 286 15.59 4.77 9.98
C GLY A 286 14.86 3.52 10.50
N PRO A 287 14.97 2.41 9.77
CA PRO A 287 14.38 1.13 10.16
C PRO A 287 15.01 0.58 11.44
N ARG A 288 14.21 -0.16 12.20
CA ARG A 288 14.60 -0.77 13.50
C ARG A 288 15.20 -2.16 13.31
#